data_534b1dfe34d5b30977543881845feb11
#
_entry.id   534b1dfe34d5b30977543881845feb11
#
_cell.length_a   1.000
_cell.length_b   1.000
_cell.length_c   1.000
_cell.angle_alpha   90.00
_cell.angle_beta   90.00
_cell.angle_gamma   90.00
#
_symmetry.space_group_name_H-M   'P 1'
#
loop_
_entity.id
_entity.type
_entity.pdbx_description
1 polymer ?
#
loop_
_entity_poly.entity_id
_entity_poly.type
_entity_poly.pdbx_seq_one_letter_code
_entity_poly.pdbx_strand_id
1 'polypeptide(L)'
;MIQSIAFFFDAGIILYLFGLKEKKKMRATLFVVLLYKCLMMTTGARQEKVAYLIVLLYLYFFVCNTVTVGKIAMVVAGCVAGFIFISAIGTVRTGSSSGIKDVLELMQSGQMSNIFGSALGEFGSAFDTLEVAVKYTPAYITYGYGTSYLAGLISIIPLVVKQIPFLDKATIFVHQLPGGVYFALGGSYLGELYYNFSWLGLIGSAIIGKFMGKLNLGIVLSKQHNALYGAWCAIISTAMIMFVRGYFTDMMQKLVWTYFIISLIYAYLKRRST
;
A
#
# COMPACT_ATOMS: atom_id res chain seq x y z
N MET A 1 -5.20 -11.32 -8.98
CA MET A 1 -4.04 -11.99 -9.56
C MET A 1 -3.01 -11.01 -10.14
N ILE A 2 -3.34 -10.10 -11.06
CA ILE A 2 -2.38 -9.13 -11.64
C ILE A 2 -1.71 -8.25 -10.56
N GLN A 3 -2.44 -7.75 -9.58
CA GLN A 3 -1.89 -6.96 -8.48
C GLN A 3 -0.92 -7.75 -7.60
N SER A 4 -1.17 -9.03 -7.38
CA SER A 4 -0.25 -9.89 -6.62
C SER A 4 1.06 -10.14 -7.36
N ILE A 5 1.01 -10.23 -8.69
CA ILE A 5 2.21 -10.34 -9.53
C ILE A 5 3.03 -9.04 -9.46
N ALA A 6 2.38 -7.87 -9.52
CA ALA A 6 3.07 -6.58 -9.38
C ALA A 6 3.76 -6.46 -8.01
N PHE A 7 3.10 -6.87 -6.93
CA PHE A 7 3.69 -6.87 -5.59
C PHE A 7 4.87 -7.84 -5.47
N PHE A 8 4.82 -8.99 -6.14
CA PHE A 8 5.95 -9.91 -6.20
C PHE A 8 7.19 -9.29 -6.85
N PHE A 9 7.03 -8.57 -7.98
CA PHE A 9 8.14 -7.84 -8.58
C PHE A 9 8.71 -6.78 -7.64
N ASP A 10 7.86 -6.04 -6.94
CA ASP A 10 8.28 -5.05 -5.96
C ASP A 10 9.07 -5.67 -4.80
N ALA A 11 8.63 -6.82 -4.31
CA ALA A 11 9.36 -7.59 -3.31
C ALA A 11 10.72 -8.08 -3.83
N GLY A 12 10.78 -8.54 -5.08
CA GLY A 12 12.02 -8.94 -5.73
C GLY A 12 13.04 -7.80 -5.82
N ILE A 13 12.58 -6.58 -6.13
CA ILE A 13 13.44 -5.39 -6.14
C ILE A 13 13.98 -5.08 -4.73
N ILE A 14 13.14 -5.16 -3.69
CA ILE A 14 13.59 -4.96 -2.31
C ILE A 14 14.65 -6.00 -1.93
N LEU A 15 14.43 -7.27 -2.23
CA LEU A 15 15.41 -8.34 -1.99
C LEU A 15 16.72 -8.07 -2.72
N TYR A 16 16.66 -7.67 -3.98
CA TYR A 16 17.84 -7.31 -4.76
C TYR A 16 18.62 -6.15 -4.13
N LEU A 17 17.91 -5.08 -3.69
CA LEU A 17 18.53 -3.92 -3.03
C LEU A 17 19.26 -4.31 -1.75
N PHE A 18 18.71 -5.18 -0.93
CA PHE A 18 19.36 -5.68 0.28
C PHE A 18 20.54 -6.61 -0.01
N GLY A 19 20.54 -7.28 -1.16
CA GLY A 19 21.67 -8.11 -1.62
C GLY A 19 22.86 -7.32 -2.15
N LEU A 20 22.68 -6.04 -2.51
CA LEU A 20 23.75 -5.21 -3.05
C LEU A 20 24.72 -4.76 -1.95
N LYS A 21 26.00 -5.13 -2.08
CA LYS A 21 27.08 -4.69 -1.17
C LYS A 21 27.56 -3.27 -1.47
N GLU A 22 27.49 -2.83 -2.73
CA GLU A 22 28.00 -1.55 -3.19
C GLU A 22 26.96 -0.44 -3.07
N LYS A 23 27.21 0.53 -2.19
CA LYS A 23 26.34 1.70 -1.99
C LYS A 23 26.06 2.49 -3.28
N LYS A 24 27.02 2.56 -4.22
CA LYS A 24 26.87 3.28 -5.49
C LYS A 24 25.84 2.57 -6.39
N LYS A 25 25.94 1.25 -6.54
CA LYS A 25 24.98 0.44 -7.31
C LYS A 25 23.57 0.52 -6.68
N MET A 26 23.49 0.45 -5.36
CA MET A 26 22.21 0.54 -4.65
C MET A 26 21.52 1.89 -4.88
N ARG A 27 22.25 3.01 -4.84
CA ARG A 27 21.70 4.34 -5.14
C ARG A 27 21.23 4.45 -6.58
N ALA A 28 22.01 3.96 -7.54
CA ALA A 28 21.64 3.97 -8.96
C ALA A 28 20.37 3.14 -9.19
N THR A 29 20.29 1.94 -8.62
CA THR A 29 19.10 1.08 -8.71
C THR A 29 17.88 1.74 -8.09
N LEU A 30 18.01 2.32 -6.89
CA LEU A 30 16.92 3.05 -6.23
C LEU A 30 16.40 4.19 -7.11
N PHE A 31 17.29 4.96 -7.72
CA PHE A 31 16.92 6.07 -8.60
C PHE A 31 16.15 5.57 -9.84
N VAL A 32 16.64 4.53 -10.50
CA VAL A 32 15.98 3.93 -11.68
C VAL A 32 14.60 3.39 -11.31
N VAL A 33 14.49 2.67 -10.19
CA VAL A 33 13.22 2.11 -9.73
C VAL A 33 12.23 3.21 -9.34
N LEU A 34 12.71 4.27 -8.68
CA LEU A 34 11.89 5.42 -8.33
C LEU A 34 11.32 6.08 -9.58
N LEU A 35 12.17 6.35 -10.59
CA LEU A 35 11.74 6.92 -11.88
C LEU A 35 10.71 6.02 -12.56
N TYR A 36 10.98 4.72 -12.66
CA TYR A 36 10.05 3.74 -13.23
C TYR A 36 8.69 3.73 -12.52
N LYS A 37 8.68 3.75 -11.18
CA LYS A 37 7.42 3.77 -10.40
C LYS A 37 6.66 5.07 -10.55
N CYS A 38 7.34 6.21 -10.63
CA CYS A 38 6.70 7.48 -10.95
C CYS A 38 6.01 7.45 -12.33
N LEU A 39 6.67 6.91 -13.35
CA LEU A 39 6.08 6.74 -14.68
C LEU A 39 4.87 5.78 -14.63
N MET A 40 4.96 4.71 -13.87
CA MET A 40 3.85 3.74 -13.71
C MET A 40 2.64 4.30 -12.94
N MET A 41 2.77 5.42 -12.22
CA MET A 41 1.62 6.06 -11.57
C MET A 41 0.58 6.57 -12.56
N THR A 42 0.98 6.85 -13.80
CA THR A 42 0.06 7.27 -14.86
C THR A 42 -0.92 6.19 -15.30
N THR A 43 -0.61 4.91 -15.04
CA THR A 43 -1.41 3.75 -15.47
C THR A 43 -2.55 3.35 -14.52
N GLY A 44 -2.78 4.08 -13.41
CA GLY A 44 -3.72 3.71 -12.34
C GLY A 44 -3.05 2.93 -11.20
N ALA A 45 -3.82 2.34 -10.27
CA ALA A 45 -3.32 1.63 -9.07
C ALA A 45 -2.30 2.46 -8.26
N ARG A 46 -2.58 3.73 -8.04
CA ARG A 46 -1.66 4.73 -7.44
C ARG A 46 -1.28 4.39 -6.02
N GLN A 47 -2.24 3.89 -5.24
CA GLN A 47 -2.06 3.57 -3.82
C GLN A 47 -0.89 2.60 -3.58
N GLU A 48 -0.81 1.52 -4.37
CA GLU A 48 0.25 0.51 -4.23
C GLU A 48 1.63 1.10 -4.55
N LYS A 49 1.68 1.97 -5.56
CA LYS A 49 2.93 2.60 -6.01
C LYS A 49 3.42 3.64 -5.01
N VAL A 50 2.50 4.41 -4.41
CA VAL A 50 2.83 5.37 -3.34
C VAL A 50 3.37 4.64 -2.11
N ALA A 51 2.71 3.57 -1.65
CA ALA A 51 3.18 2.78 -0.51
C ALA A 51 4.60 2.23 -0.75
N TYR A 52 4.84 1.72 -1.95
CA TYR A 52 6.16 1.22 -2.33
C TYR A 52 7.22 2.33 -2.38
N LEU A 53 6.87 3.50 -2.96
CA LEU A 53 7.77 4.65 -3.00
C LEU A 53 8.16 5.15 -1.61
N ILE A 54 7.23 5.17 -0.66
CA ILE A 54 7.52 5.53 0.74
C ILE A 54 8.61 4.62 1.30
N VAL A 55 8.49 3.31 1.09
CA VAL A 55 9.51 2.35 1.56
C VAL A 55 10.82 2.52 0.82
N LEU A 56 10.82 2.75 -0.49
CA LEU A 56 12.04 3.02 -1.25
C LEU A 56 12.76 4.29 -0.78
N LEU A 57 12.01 5.36 -0.52
CA LEU A 57 12.57 6.61 0.02
C LEU A 57 13.16 6.39 1.41
N TYR A 58 12.45 5.64 2.26
CA TYR A 58 12.98 5.25 3.57
C TYR A 58 14.29 4.47 3.43
N LEU A 59 14.35 3.47 2.54
CA LEU A 59 15.56 2.70 2.28
C LEU A 59 16.69 3.57 1.71
N TYR A 60 16.37 4.52 0.84
CA TYR A 60 17.36 5.47 0.32
C TYR A 60 18.02 6.28 1.45
N PHE A 61 17.22 6.86 2.35
CA PHE A 61 17.76 7.60 3.50
C PHE A 61 18.53 6.69 4.47
N PHE A 62 18.01 5.50 4.70
CA PHE A 62 18.65 4.51 5.54
C PHE A 62 20.05 4.12 5.02
N VAL A 63 20.21 3.98 3.71
CA VAL A 63 21.51 3.64 3.08
C VAL A 63 22.47 4.82 3.06
N CYS A 64 21.94 6.01 2.79
CA CYS A 64 22.78 7.19 2.62
C CYS A 64 23.42 7.68 3.94
N ASN A 65 22.96 7.27 5.10
CA ASN A 65 23.43 7.62 6.45
C ASN A 65 23.56 9.12 6.78
N THR A 66 23.30 10.02 5.83
CA THR A 66 23.40 11.48 6.01
C THR A 66 22.07 12.10 5.68
N VAL A 67 21.20 12.15 6.68
CA VAL A 67 19.93 12.88 6.59
C VAL A 67 20.23 14.34 6.93
N THR A 68 20.22 15.21 5.92
CA THR A 68 20.29 16.66 6.13
C THR A 68 18.93 17.27 5.92
N VAL A 69 18.64 18.39 6.61
CA VAL A 69 17.37 19.10 6.49
C VAL A 69 17.05 19.45 5.03
N GLY A 70 18.06 19.83 4.24
CA GLY A 70 17.90 20.13 2.81
C GLY A 70 17.46 18.90 1.98
N LYS A 71 17.94 17.70 2.31
CA LYS A 71 17.49 16.45 1.62
C LYS A 71 16.07 16.10 2.00
N ILE A 72 15.67 16.28 3.26
CA ILE A 72 14.29 16.08 3.69
C ILE A 72 13.39 17.08 2.96
N ALA A 73 13.74 18.36 2.93
CA ALA A 73 12.97 19.38 2.24
C ALA A 73 12.82 19.07 0.74
N MET A 74 13.90 18.62 0.07
CA MET A 74 13.87 18.22 -1.34
C MET A 74 12.92 17.05 -1.58
N VAL A 75 12.94 16.03 -0.71
CA VAL A 75 12.03 14.88 -0.82
C VAL A 75 10.60 15.29 -0.55
N VAL A 76 10.36 16.09 0.48
CA VAL A 76 9.00 16.62 0.76
C VAL A 76 8.48 17.43 -0.41
N ALA A 77 9.29 18.33 -0.97
CA ALA A 77 8.94 19.11 -2.16
C ALA A 77 8.65 18.20 -3.37
N GLY A 78 9.48 17.18 -3.59
CA GLY A 78 9.26 16.19 -4.64
C GLY A 78 8.00 15.35 -4.44
N CYS A 79 7.69 14.97 -3.22
CA CYS A 79 6.44 14.28 -2.87
C CYS A 79 5.22 15.18 -3.11
N VAL A 80 5.27 16.44 -2.71
CA VAL A 80 4.19 17.40 -2.93
C VAL A 80 3.99 17.66 -4.43
N ALA A 81 5.06 17.90 -5.19
CA ALA A 81 4.98 18.08 -6.63
C ALA A 81 4.44 16.84 -7.35
N GLY A 82 4.92 15.65 -6.97
CA GLY A 82 4.42 14.38 -7.49
C GLY A 82 2.94 14.16 -7.15
N PHE A 83 2.53 14.53 -5.96
CA PHE A 83 1.15 14.46 -5.52
C PHE A 83 0.22 15.38 -6.32
N ILE A 84 0.61 16.64 -6.54
CA ILE A 84 -0.11 17.59 -7.39
C ILE A 84 -0.23 17.04 -8.81
N PHE A 85 0.86 16.52 -9.36
CA PHE A 85 0.88 15.95 -10.70
C PHE A 85 -0.05 14.74 -10.85
N ILE A 86 -0.03 13.81 -9.89
CA ILE A 86 -0.91 12.63 -9.88
C ILE A 86 -2.38 13.04 -9.78
N SER A 87 -2.68 14.05 -8.97
CA SER A 87 -4.04 14.56 -8.80
C SER A 87 -4.55 15.25 -10.06
N ALA A 88 -3.69 16.03 -10.73
CA ALA A 88 -4.02 16.64 -12.01
C ALA A 88 -4.34 15.58 -13.09
N ILE A 89 -3.58 14.47 -13.15
CA ILE A 89 -3.90 13.34 -14.03
C ILE A 89 -5.26 12.72 -13.66
N GLY A 90 -5.59 12.69 -12.37
CA GLY A 90 -6.87 12.15 -11.86
C GLY A 90 -8.07 12.95 -12.34
N THR A 91 -7.99 14.27 -12.26
CA THR A 91 -9.06 15.18 -12.71
C THR A 91 -9.27 15.14 -14.23
N VAL A 92 -8.19 15.07 -15.00
CA VAL A 92 -8.26 14.94 -16.47
C VAL A 92 -8.90 13.61 -16.89
N ARG A 93 -8.63 12.51 -16.17
CA ARG A 93 -9.18 11.19 -16.49
C ARG A 93 -10.69 11.05 -16.19
N THR A 94 -11.23 11.82 -15.26
CA THR A 94 -12.68 11.86 -14.98
C THR A 94 -13.43 12.78 -15.94
N GLY A 95 -12.72 13.65 -16.67
CA GLY A 95 -13.24 14.45 -17.77
C GLY A 95 -13.15 13.73 -19.12
N SER A 96 -13.79 14.28 -20.14
CA SER A 96 -13.82 13.74 -21.52
C SER A 96 -12.52 13.89 -22.30
N SER A 97 -11.47 14.45 -21.73
CA SER A 97 -10.17 14.71 -22.32
C SER A 97 -9.05 13.95 -21.56
N SER A 98 -8.10 13.37 -22.27
CA SER A 98 -7.11 12.43 -21.71
C SER A 98 -5.66 12.72 -22.15
N GLY A 99 -5.24 13.98 -22.16
CA GLY A 99 -3.91 14.37 -22.61
C GLY A 99 -3.04 15.10 -21.56
N ILE A 100 -1.72 14.99 -21.68
CA ILE A 100 -0.75 15.76 -20.87
C ILE A 100 -0.97 17.28 -21.06
N LYS A 101 -1.46 17.71 -22.23
CA LYS A 101 -1.77 19.12 -22.52
C LYS A 101 -2.85 19.64 -21.58
N ASP A 102 -3.90 18.85 -21.34
CA ASP A 102 -5.02 19.24 -20.48
C ASP A 102 -4.57 19.37 -19.01
N VAL A 103 -3.59 18.57 -18.57
CA VAL A 103 -2.96 18.72 -17.27
C VAL A 103 -2.21 20.03 -17.15
N LEU A 104 -1.48 20.42 -18.20
CA LEU A 104 -0.74 21.68 -18.24
C LEU A 104 -1.69 22.89 -18.29
N GLU A 105 -2.76 22.81 -19.05
CA GLU A 105 -3.82 23.86 -19.10
C GLU A 105 -4.52 24.02 -17.76
N LEU A 106 -4.85 22.91 -17.06
CA LEU A 106 -5.40 22.93 -15.70
C LEU A 106 -4.43 23.57 -14.69
N MET A 107 -3.15 23.31 -14.82
CA MET A 107 -2.13 23.95 -13.96
C MET A 107 -1.97 25.45 -14.27
N GLN A 108 -2.18 25.88 -15.51
CA GLN A 108 -2.10 27.29 -15.93
C GLN A 108 -3.39 28.07 -15.65
N SER A 109 -4.55 27.40 -15.62
CA SER A 109 -5.87 28.05 -15.43
C SER A 109 -6.17 28.52 -14.01
N GLY A 110 -5.23 28.44 -13.07
CA GLY A 110 -5.41 28.86 -11.68
C GLY A 110 -6.33 27.94 -10.82
N GLN A 111 -6.76 26.80 -11.36
CA GLN A 111 -7.60 25.81 -10.65
C GLN A 111 -6.81 24.90 -9.69
N MET A 112 -5.67 25.35 -9.23
CA MET A 112 -4.82 24.64 -8.26
C MET A 112 -5.57 24.24 -6.99
N SER A 113 -6.50 25.08 -6.53
CA SER A 113 -7.35 24.77 -5.36
C SER A 113 -8.22 23.53 -5.57
N ASN A 114 -8.77 23.35 -6.78
CA ASN A 114 -9.58 22.19 -7.14
C ASN A 114 -8.74 20.90 -7.22
N ILE A 115 -7.52 21.01 -7.77
CA ILE A 115 -6.57 19.89 -7.83
C ILE A 115 -6.15 19.48 -6.42
N PHE A 116 -5.85 20.46 -5.54
CA PHE A 116 -5.51 20.22 -4.15
C PHE A 116 -6.67 19.61 -3.37
N GLY A 117 -7.90 20.14 -3.57
CA GLY A 117 -9.12 19.61 -2.96
C GLY A 117 -9.41 18.16 -3.41
N SER A 118 -9.29 17.87 -4.69
CA SER A 118 -9.42 16.51 -5.25
C SER A 118 -8.39 15.55 -4.65
N ALA A 119 -7.15 16.02 -4.54
CA ALA A 119 -6.06 15.27 -3.97
C ALA A 119 -6.26 14.93 -2.49
N LEU A 120 -6.66 15.92 -1.69
CA LEU A 120 -7.00 15.72 -0.28
C LEU A 120 -8.21 14.78 -0.14
N GLY A 121 -9.21 14.91 -1.01
CA GLY A 121 -10.37 14.00 -1.06
C GLY A 121 -9.95 12.56 -1.36
N GLU A 122 -9.01 12.34 -2.26
CA GLU A 122 -8.51 10.99 -2.55
C GLU A 122 -7.80 10.36 -1.33
N PHE A 123 -7.07 11.14 -0.54
CA PHE A 123 -6.52 10.66 0.75
C PHE A 123 -7.60 10.51 1.82
N GLY A 124 -8.59 11.40 1.82
CA GLY A 124 -9.74 11.37 2.74
C GLY A 124 -10.62 10.13 2.61
N SER A 125 -10.63 9.46 1.45
CA SER A 125 -11.53 8.33 1.20
C SER A 125 -11.35 7.12 2.15
N ALA A 126 -10.19 6.97 2.78
CA ALA A 126 -10.01 5.99 3.86
C ALA A 126 -10.75 6.41 5.14
N PHE A 127 -10.90 7.70 5.35
CA PHE A 127 -11.70 8.27 6.44
C PHE A 127 -13.19 8.09 6.17
N ASP A 128 -13.63 8.28 4.92
CA ASP A 128 -15.02 8.04 4.52
C ASP A 128 -15.43 6.59 4.81
N THR A 129 -14.52 5.64 4.56
CA THR A 129 -14.77 4.22 4.89
C THR A 129 -14.87 3.99 6.40
N LEU A 130 -14.07 4.67 7.21
CA LEU A 130 -14.20 4.63 8.66
C LEU A 130 -15.52 5.27 9.13
N GLU A 131 -15.89 6.44 8.57
CA GLU A 131 -17.17 7.09 8.86
C GLU A 131 -18.35 6.17 8.57
N VAL A 132 -18.33 5.54 7.39
CA VAL A 132 -19.35 4.54 6.99
C VAL A 132 -19.39 3.38 7.97
N ALA A 133 -18.24 2.85 8.39
CA ALA A 133 -18.19 1.78 9.38
C ALA A 133 -18.86 2.20 10.70
N VAL A 134 -18.52 3.38 11.21
CA VAL A 134 -19.05 3.88 12.50
C VAL A 134 -20.52 4.22 12.41
N LYS A 135 -20.96 4.85 11.31
CA LYS A 135 -22.34 5.31 11.13
C LYS A 135 -23.35 4.18 10.91
N TYR A 136 -22.93 3.15 10.17
CA TYR A 136 -23.84 2.10 9.73
C TYR A 136 -23.70 0.78 10.48
N THR A 137 -22.68 0.62 11.32
CA THR A 137 -22.53 -0.57 12.18
C THR A 137 -22.91 -0.19 13.63
N PRO A 138 -23.84 -0.87 14.31
CA PRO A 138 -24.53 -2.10 13.87
C PRO A 138 -25.89 -1.87 13.16
N ALA A 139 -26.27 -0.62 12.89
CA ALA A 139 -27.64 -0.30 12.46
C ALA A 139 -28.07 -0.96 11.14
N TYR A 140 -27.16 -1.03 10.17
CA TYR A 140 -27.42 -1.62 8.84
C TYR A 140 -26.45 -2.76 8.52
N ILE A 141 -25.24 -2.73 9.07
CA ILE A 141 -24.22 -3.75 8.92
C ILE A 141 -23.99 -4.37 10.29
N THR A 142 -24.23 -5.67 10.44
CA THR A 142 -23.91 -6.38 11.69
C THR A 142 -22.40 -6.40 11.93
N TYR A 143 -21.97 -6.38 13.20
CA TYR A 143 -20.54 -6.54 13.52
C TYR A 143 -19.98 -7.84 12.94
N GLY A 144 -18.76 -7.74 12.41
CA GLY A 144 -18.10 -8.88 11.77
C GLY A 144 -17.48 -9.88 12.75
N TYR A 145 -17.21 -9.49 14.00
CA TYR A 145 -16.60 -10.36 15.02
C TYR A 145 -15.35 -11.14 14.54
N GLY A 146 -14.54 -10.50 13.68
CA GLY A 146 -13.34 -11.12 13.12
C GLY A 146 -13.56 -11.85 11.78
N THR A 147 -14.77 -11.87 11.23
CA THR A 147 -15.06 -12.58 9.97
C THR A 147 -14.26 -12.06 8.78
N SER A 148 -13.97 -10.75 8.70
CA SER A 148 -13.15 -10.21 7.61
C SER A 148 -11.70 -10.72 7.68
N TYR A 149 -11.14 -10.87 8.87
CA TYR A 149 -9.82 -11.46 9.07
C TYR A 149 -9.79 -12.94 8.73
N LEU A 150 -10.83 -13.68 9.12
CA LEU A 150 -11.00 -15.08 8.74
C LEU A 150 -11.13 -15.21 7.22
N ALA A 151 -11.95 -14.36 6.60
CA ALA A 151 -12.07 -14.29 5.15
C ALA A 151 -10.72 -13.99 4.48
N GLY A 152 -9.92 -13.08 5.04
CA GLY A 152 -8.58 -12.77 4.57
C GLY A 152 -7.64 -13.97 4.59
N LEU A 153 -7.68 -14.78 5.65
CA LEU A 153 -6.89 -16.01 5.75
C LEU A 153 -7.33 -17.08 4.76
N ILE A 154 -8.64 -17.29 4.60
CA ILE A 154 -9.19 -18.29 3.68
C ILE A 154 -9.00 -17.85 2.22
N SER A 155 -9.00 -16.54 1.94
CA SER A 155 -8.82 -15.97 0.60
C SER A 155 -7.44 -16.25 -0.02
N ILE A 156 -6.49 -16.72 0.78
CA ILE A 156 -5.20 -17.21 0.29
C ILE A 156 -5.40 -18.33 -0.74
N ILE A 157 -6.44 -19.15 -0.53
CA ILE A 157 -6.85 -20.15 -1.51
C ILE A 157 -7.83 -19.49 -2.49
N PRO A 158 -7.46 -19.33 -3.78
CA PRO A 158 -8.30 -18.66 -4.76
C PRO A 158 -9.70 -19.28 -4.83
N LEU A 159 -10.72 -18.42 -4.98
CA LEU A 159 -12.13 -18.77 -5.16
C LEU A 159 -12.86 -19.39 -3.95
N VAL A 160 -12.19 -19.88 -2.92
CA VAL A 160 -12.85 -20.53 -1.77
C VAL A 160 -13.74 -19.55 -1.00
N VAL A 161 -13.27 -18.33 -0.75
CA VAL A 161 -14.06 -17.31 -0.03
C VAL A 161 -15.38 -16.99 -0.76
N LYS A 162 -15.35 -16.93 -2.08
CA LYS A 162 -16.55 -16.65 -2.90
C LYS A 162 -17.64 -17.70 -2.80
N GLN A 163 -17.27 -18.92 -2.43
CA GLN A 163 -18.22 -20.02 -2.22
C GLN A 163 -18.91 -19.95 -0.85
N ILE A 164 -18.43 -19.10 0.05
CA ILE A 164 -18.96 -18.94 1.40
C ILE A 164 -19.56 -17.54 1.54
N PRO A 165 -20.88 -17.36 1.33
CA PRO A 165 -21.50 -16.05 1.15
C PRO A 165 -21.27 -15.08 2.32
N PHE A 166 -21.22 -15.56 3.57
CA PHE A 166 -21.00 -14.69 4.72
C PHE A 166 -19.56 -14.18 4.82
N LEU A 167 -18.58 -14.97 4.36
CA LEU A 167 -17.19 -14.55 4.31
C LEU A 167 -16.94 -13.62 3.11
N ASP A 168 -17.56 -13.91 1.96
CA ASP A 168 -17.44 -13.05 0.78
C ASP A 168 -17.93 -11.63 1.08
N LYS A 169 -19.10 -11.51 1.74
CA LYS A 169 -19.64 -10.23 2.19
C LYS A 169 -18.73 -9.52 3.21
N ALA A 170 -18.02 -10.26 4.04
CA ALA A 170 -17.12 -9.69 5.03
C ALA A 170 -15.78 -9.17 4.45
N THR A 171 -15.38 -9.62 3.25
CA THR A 171 -14.13 -9.17 2.61
C THR A 171 -14.12 -7.68 2.33
N ILE A 172 -15.26 -7.13 1.93
CA ILE A 172 -15.49 -5.70 1.67
C ILE A 172 -16.80 -5.31 2.34
N PHE A 173 -16.77 -5.05 3.63
CA PHE A 173 -17.96 -4.86 4.46
C PHE A 173 -18.85 -3.70 3.98
N VAL A 174 -18.30 -2.66 3.37
CA VAL A 174 -19.08 -1.53 2.84
C VAL A 174 -20.03 -1.91 1.71
N HIS A 175 -19.77 -3.03 1.01
CA HIS A 175 -20.65 -3.53 -0.04
C HIS A 175 -21.95 -4.14 0.52
N GLN A 176 -22.08 -4.32 1.83
CA GLN A 176 -23.31 -4.78 2.47
C GLN A 176 -24.38 -3.69 2.52
N LEU A 177 -24.01 -2.42 2.29
CA LEU A 177 -24.95 -1.31 2.28
C LEU A 177 -25.75 -1.27 0.96
N PRO A 178 -27.05 -0.98 1.05
CA PRO A 178 -27.90 -0.89 -0.14
C PRO A 178 -27.52 0.33 -0.99
N GLY A 179 -27.77 0.23 -2.30
CA GLY A 179 -27.71 1.37 -3.22
C GLY A 179 -26.40 1.55 -3.99
N GLY A 180 -25.39 0.72 -3.80
CA GLY A 180 -24.15 0.76 -4.61
C GLY A 180 -23.27 2.01 -4.47
N VAL A 181 -23.71 3.01 -3.67
CA VAL A 181 -23.02 4.31 -3.50
C VAL A 181 -21.62 4.15 -2.92
N TYR A 182 -21.41 3.11 -2.13
CA TYR A 182 -20.18 2.86 -1.40
C TYR A 182 -19.19 1.93 -2.14
N PHE A 183 -19.53 1.46 -3.35
CA PHE A 183 -18.64 0.59 -4.13
C PHE A 183 -17.31 1.23 -4.53
N ALA A 184 -17.27 2.56 -4.63
CA ALA A 184 -16.08 3.32 -4.96
C ALA A 184 -15.17 3.60 -3.74
N LEU A 185 -15.64 3.33 -2.52
CA LEU A 185 -14.84 3.53 -1.32
C LEU A 185 -13.71 2.51 -1.24
N GLY A 186 -12.51 3.01 -1.01
CA GLY A 186 -11.35 2.16 -0.69
C GLY A 186 -11.53 1.46 0.66
N GLY A 187 -10.57 0.58 1.01
CA GLY A 187 -10.53 0.00 2.33
C GLY A 187 -10.01 1.00 3.38
N SER A 188 -10.19 0.64 4.64
CA SER A 188 -9.60 1.32 5.79
C SER A 188 -9.37 0.31 6.89
N TYR A 189 -8.11 0.16 7.33
CA TYR A 189 -7.81 -0.78 8.43
C TYR A 189 -8.52 -0.39 9.73
N LEU A 190 -8.70 0.91 9.99
CA LEU A 190 -9.46 1.39 11.15
C LEU A 190 -10.95 1.08 10.99
N GLY A 191 -11.50 1.28 9.79
CA GLY A 191 -12.89 0.92 9.49
C GLY A 191 -13.12 -0.58 9.62
N GLU A 192 -12.17 -1.41 9.16
CA GLU A 192 -12.24 -2.87 9.30
C GLU A 192 -12.10 -3.32 10.75
N LEU A 193 -11.22 -2.69 11.54
CA LEU A 193 -11.12 -2.94 12.99
C LEU A 193 -12.42 -2.58 13.71
N TYR A 194 -13.02 -1.42 13.38
CA TYR A 194 -14.30 -1.02 13.96
C TYR A 194 -15.44 -1.98 13.56
N TYR A 195 -15.52 -2.33 12.30
CA TYR A 195 -16.49 -3.31 11.80
C TYR A 195 -16.42 -4.64 12.55
N ASN A 196 -15.22 -5.13 12.85
CA ASN A 196 -15.06 -6.39 13.54
C ASN A 196 -15.22 -6.30 15.07
N PHE A 197 -14.72 -5.23 15.69
CA PHE A 197 -14.53 -5.18 17.15
C PHE A 197 -15.10 -3.93 17.80
N SER A 198 -15.81 -3.09 17.06
CA SER A 198 -16.31 -1.80 17.57
C SER A 198 -15.14 -0.98 18.14
N TRP A 199 -15.34 -0.27 19.23
CA TRP A 199 -14.31 0.52 19.89
C TRP A 199 -13.12 -0.26 20.42
N LEU A 200 -13.26 -1.57 20.64
CA LEU A 200 -12.12 -2.43 20.97
C LEU A 200 -11.10 -2.54 19.82
N GLY A 201 -11.48 -2.18 18.61
CA GLY A 201 -10.58 -2.05 17.47
C GLY A 201 -9.43 -1.07 17.70
N LEU A 202 -9.56 -0.10 18.62
CA LEU A 202 -8.47 0.78 19.01
C LEU A 202 -7.28 0.02 19.61
N ILE A 203 -7.54 -1.04 20.37
CA ILE A 203 -6.49 -1.92 20.89
C ILE A 203 -5.78 -2.62 19.71
N GLY A 204 -6.56 -3.07 18.70
CA GLY A 204 -6.02 -3.65 17.47
C GLY A 204 -5.10 -2.69 16.74
N SER A 205 -5.45 -1.40 16.64
CA SER A 205 -4.61 -0.38 16.00
C SER A 205 -3.29 -0.17 16.75
N ALA A 206 -3.32 -0.18 18.08
CA ALA A 206 -2.10 -0.09 18.91
C ALA A 206 -1.18 -1.31 18.70
N ILE A 207 -1.75 -2.52 18.57
CA ILE A 207 -0.99 -3.74 18.26
C ILE A 207 -0.32 -3.63 16.88
N ILE A 208 -1.06 -3.14 15.87
CA ILE A 208 -0.53 -2.89 14.52
C ILE A 208 0.60 -1.87 14.58
N GLY A 209 0.44 -0.76 15.31
CA GLY A 209 1.50 0.24 15.49
C GLY A 209 2.76 -0.34 16.13
N LYS A 210 2.63 -1.16 17.19
CA LYS A 210 3.75 -1.87 17.81
C LYS A 210 4.43 -2.85 16.84
N PHE A 211 3.65 -3.54 16.01
CA PHE A 211 4.18 -4.44 14.98
C PHE A 211 4.98 -3.66 13.93
N MET A 212 4.48 -2.52 13.43
CA MET A 212 5.21 -1.64 12.52
C MET A 212 6.53 -1.15 13.12
N GLY A 213 6.55 -0.80 14.41
CA GLY A 213 7.77 -0.45 15.13
C GLY A 213 8.81 -1.58 15.14
N LYS A 214 8.37 -2.83 15.32
CA LYS A 214 9.27 -4.01 15.23
C LYS A 214 9.81 -4.23 13.82
N LEU A 215 9.00 -4.04 12.78
CA LEU A 215 9.45 -4.15 11.39
C LEU A 215 10.51 -3.09 11.08
N ASN A 216 10.30 -1.85 11.52
CA ASN A 216 11.28 -0.78 11.38
C ASN A 216 12.61 -1.14 12.08
N LEU A 217 12.55 -1.64 13.31
CA LEU A 217 13.72 -2.11 14.02
C LEU A 217 14.44 -3.24 13.27
N GLY A 218 13.70 -4.18 12.68
CA GLY A 218 14.24 -5.25 11.85
C GLY A 218 15.01 -4.73 10.64
N ILE A 219 14.50 -3.69 9.97
CA ILE A 219 15.20 -3.03 8.85
C ILE A 219 16.50 -2.39 9.37
N VAL A 220 16.46 -1.70 10.50
CA VAL A 220 17.63 -1.02 11.08
C VAL A 220 18.72 -2.02 11.47
N LEU A 221 18.34 -3.09 12.16
CA LEU A 221 19.27 -4.12 12.62
C LEU A 221 19.84 -4.98 11.48
N SER A 222 19.18 -5.02 10.33
CA SER A 222 19.64 -5.81 9.17
C SER A 222 21.04 -5.45 8.68
N LYS A 223 21.47 -4.22 8.93
CA LYS A 223 22.85 -3.79 8.61
C LYS A 223 23.91 -4.61 9.35
N GLN A 224 23.58 -5.14 10.52
CA GLN A 224 24.52 -5.81 11.42
C GLN A 224 24.41 -7.35 11.33
N HIS A 225 23.22 -7.88 11.04
CA HIS A 225 22.94 -9.31 11.27
C HIS A 225 22.47 -10.08 10.04
N ASN A 226 21.42 -9.63 9.35
CA ASN A 226 20.82 -10.43 8.28
C ASN A 226 20.08 -9.57 7.25
N ALA A 227 20.68 -9.43 6.07
CA ALA A 227 20.08 -8.68 4.96
C ALA A 227 18.73 -9.25 4.50
N LEU A 228 18.57 -10.58 4.50
CA LEU A 228 17.32 -11.23 4.10
C LEU A 228 16.18 -10.91 5.09
N TYR A 229 16.48 -10.91 6.40
CA TYR A 229 15.50 -10.53 7.41
C TYR A 229 15.05 -9.07 7.24
N GLY A 230 16.00 -8.15 7.00
CA GLY A 230 15.68 -6.74 6.74
C GLY A 230 14.84 -6.54 5.48
N ALA A 231 15.14 -7.30 4.42
CA ALA A 231 14.35 -7.28 3.19
C ALA A 231 12.91 -7.73 3.44
N TRP A 232 12.71 -8.81 4.20
CA TRP A 232 11.36 -9.25 4.59
C TRP A 232 10.63 -8.21 5.45
N CYS A 233 11.31 -7.59 6.39
CA CYS A 233 10.72 -6.49 7.17
C CYS A 233 10.27 -5.33 6.26
N ALA A 234 11.04 -4.98 5.24
CA ALA A 234 10.68 -3.94 4.28
C ALA A 234 9.49 -4.35 3.38
N ILE A 235 9.45 -5.61 2.91
CA ILE A 235 8.34 -6.14 2.11
C ILE A 235 7.04 -6.12 2.93
N ILE A 236 7.08 -6.60 4.18
CA ILE A 236 5.91 -6.61 5.06
C ILE A 236 5.49 -5.17 5.37
N SER A 237 6.44 -4.25 5.60
CA SER A 237 6.13 -2.83 5.81
C SER A 237 5.41 -2.22 4.61
N THR A 238 5.79 -2.57 3.38
CA THR A 238 5.09 -2.13 2.17
C THR A 238 3.64 -2.61 2.16
N ALA A 239 3.40 -3.87 2.46
CA ALA A 239 2.04 -4.43 2.54
C ALA A 239 1.21 -3.78 3.66
N MET A 240 1.83 -3.50 4.81
CA MET A 240 1.15 -2.81 5.92
C MET A 240 0.78 -1.37 5.58
N ILE A 241 1.62 -0.63 4.86
CA ILE A 241 1.27 0.71 4.37
C ILE A 241 0.11 0.64 3.37
N MET A 242 0.08 -0.36 2.50
CA MET A 242 -1.07 -0.60 1.62
C MET A 242 -2.35 -0.92 2.41
N PHE A 243 -2.24 -1.64 3.51
CA PHE A 243 -3.36 -1.98 4.39
C PHE A 243 -3.99 -0.76 5.05
N VAL A 244 -3.25 0.34 5.25
CA VAL A 244 -3.81 1.59 5.80
C VAL A 244 -5.05 2.03 5.02
N ARG A 245 -5.04 1.85 3.69
CA ARG A 245 -6.13 2.20 2.78
C ARG A 245 -6.66 0.98 2.01
N GLY A 246 -6.56 -0.19 2.57
CA GLY A 246 -6.99 -1.44 1.98
C GLY A 246 -7.74 -2.31 2.97
N TYR A 247 -8.02 -3.53 2.56
CA TYR A 247 -8.60 -4.57 3.39
C TYR A 247 -7.55 -5.62 3.75
N PHE A 248 -7.72 -6.25 4.89
CA PHE A 248 -6.84 -7.33 5.36
C PHE A 248 -6.69 -8.46 4.34
N THR A 249 -7.78 -8.77 3.64
CA THR A 249 -7.82 -9.77 2.57
C THR A 249 -6.77 -9.50 1.48
N ASP A 250 -6.71 -8.26 0.98
CA ASP A 250 -5.76 -7.89 -0.09
C ASP A 250 -4.32 -7.96 0.39
N MET A 251 -4.07 -7.54 1.62
CA MET A 251 -2.75 -7.59 2.23
C MET A 251 -2.26 -9.03 2.39
N MET A 252 -3.11 -9.91 2.94
CA MET A 252 -2.75 -11.31 3.19
C MET A 252 -2.50 -12.07 1.90
N GLN A 253 -3.34 -11.93 0.88
CA GLN A 253 -3.11 -12.56 -0.42
C GLN A 253 -1.75 -12.17 -1.00
N LYS A 254 -1.42 -10.87 -1.02
CA LYS A 254 -0.15 -10.38 -1.56
C LYS A 254 1.05 -10.93 -0.79
N LEU A 255 1.01 -10.89 0.54
CA LEU A 255 2.13 -11.36 1.37
C LEU A 255 2.35 -12.86 1.25
N VAL A 256 1.31 -13.67 1.37
CA VAL A 256 1.45 -15.12 1.40
C VAL A 256 1.89 -15.66 0.03
N TRP A 257 1.29 -15.19 -1.07
CA TRP A 257 1.71 -15.61 -2.39
C TRP A 257 3.15 -15.17 -2.71
N THR A 258 3.53 -13.95 -2.30
CA THR A 258 4.91 -13.47 -2.48
C THR A 258 5.89 -14.34 -1.68
N TYR A 259 5.57 -14.65 -0.43
CA TYR A 259 6.39 -15.52 0.40
C TYR A 259 6.55 -16.91 -0.22
N PHE A 260 5.45 -17.50 -0.68
CA PHE A 260 5.44 -18.82 -1.29
C PHE A 260 6.31 -18.87 -2.55
N ILE A 261 6.14 -17.92 -3.47
CA ILE A 261 6.91 -17.86 -4.72
C ILE A 261 8.41 -17.66 -4.45
N ILE A 262 8.76 -16.71 -3.57
CA ILE A 262 10.16 -16.46 -3.21
C ILE A 262 10.79 -17.70 -2.55
N SER A 263 10.05 -18.37 -1.68
CA SER A 263 10.52 -19.60 -1.02
C SER A 263 10.78 -20.73 -2.01
N LEU A 264 9.91 -20.89 -3.03
CA LEU A 264 10.12 -21.86 -4.11
C LEU A 264 11.37 -21.54 -4.94
N ILE A 265 11.55 -20.28 -5.33
CA ILE A 265 12.72 -19.83 -6.06
C ILE A 265 13.99 -20.09 -5.25
N TYR A 266 13.98 -19.73 -3.97
CA TYR A 266 15.11 -19.96 -3.08
C TYR A 266 15.46 -21.46 -2.94
N ALA A 267 14.44 -22.30 -2.75
CA ALA A 267 14.64 -23.76 -2.67
C ALA A 267 15.21 -24.35 -3.97
N TYR A 268 14.74 -23.86 -5.13
CA TYR A 268 15.23 -24.28 -6.43
C TYR A 268 16.71 -23.88 -6.64
N LEU A 269 17.06 -22.64 -6.32
CA LEU A 269 18.44 -22.14 -6.46
C LEU A 269 19.41 -22.88 -5.53
N LYS A 270 18.98 -23.16 -4.29
CA LYS A 270 19.79 -23.91 -3.32
C LYS A 270 20.11 -25.32 -3.82
N ARG A 271 19.16 -26.02 -4.45
CA ARG A 271 19.39 -27.37 -5.03
C ARG A 271 20.38 -27.37 -6.18
N ARG A 272 20.56 -26.26 -6.90
CA ARG A 272 21.52 -26.15 -7.99
C ARG A 272 22.94 -25.79 -7.53
N SER A 273 23.09 -25.30 -6.33
CA SER A 273 24.38 -24.90 -5.75
C SER A 273 25.04 -26.01 -4.91
N THR A 274 24.30 -27.06 -4.62
CA THR A 274 24.80 -28.36 -4.06
C THR A 274 25.02 -29.37 -5.17
#